data_c2a542c385d896634c0d9e1628c0a919
#
_entry.id   c2a542c385d896634c0d9e1628c0a919
#
_cell.length_a   1.000
_cell.length_b   1.000
_cell.length_c   1.000
_cell.angle_alpha   90.00
_cell.angle_beta   90.00
_cell.angle_gamma   90.00
#
_symmetry.space_group_name_H-M   'P 1'
#
loop_
_entity.id
_entity.type
_entity.pdbx_description
1 polymer ?
#
loop_
_entity_poly.entity_id
_entity_poly.type
_entity_poly.pdbx_seq_one_letter_code
_entity_poly.pdbx_strand_id
1 'polypeptide(L)'
;MKPSAAYSLQIAMNKLMTASKPIKKQIHSMKIKTLKLSGIATAVAIVSVMASCQNKENEATTKKTGTAVVADKEQIVYVNSDSLLTKYQYFKDLQAKMDGKTKSAQADMGAKTQAFQREVAEYQQQQNTMAADQRASTEQRLARKQQELQAYQQNAGSALQRDQATEQEKLYDKVADYLKTYAKKKGFKMVLTYSKGNSAILFADESLDITSEVIVGLNDAYKKDKK
;
A
#
# COMPACT_ATOMS: atom_id res chain seq x y z
N MET A 1 20.12 -49.42 4.29
CA MET A 1 19.46 -49.11 3.02
C MET A 1 19.17 -47.65 2.97
N LYS A 2 19.85 -46.89 2.10
CA LYS A 2 19.59 -45.44 1.89
C LYS A 2 18.34 -45.32 0.98
N PRO A 3 17.35 -44.50 1.29
CA PRO A 3 16.21 -44.32 0.41
C PRO A 3 16.71 -43.74 -0.93
N SER A 4 16.16 -44.32 -2.02
CA SER A 4 16.57 -43.95 -3.37
C SER A 4 16.19 -42.48 -3.64
N ALA A 5 17.01 -41.80 -4.47
CA ALA A 5 16.79 -40.39 -4.86
C ALA A 5 15.37 -40.13 -5.41
N ALA A 6 14.76 -41.15 -6.04
CA ALA A 6 13.39 -41.11 -6.54
C ALA A 6 12.36 -40.88 -5.40
N TYR A 7 12.57 -41.51 -4.22
CA TYR A 7 11.69 -41.33 -3.08
C TYR A 7 11.77 -39.93 -2.46
N SER A 8 12.97 -39.33 -2.48
CA SER A 8 13.19 -37.96 -2.03
C SER A 8 12.53 -36.93 -2.96
N LEU A 9 12.55 -37.21 -4.28
CA LEU A 9 11.87 -36.36 -5.28
C LEU A 9 10.35 -36.43 -5.15
N GLN A 10 9.80 -37.62 -4.86
CA GLN A 10 8.36 -37.80 -4.66
C GLN A 10 7.82 -37.07 -3.43
N ILE A 11 8.60 -37.03 -2.34
CA ILE A 11 8.26 -36.28 -1.12
C ILE A 11 8.32 -34.78 -1.38
N ALA A 12 9.31 -34.32 -2.16
CA ALA A 12 9.43 -32.92 -2.53
C ALA A 12 8.26 -32.46 -3.44
N MET A 13 7.84 -33.27 -4.39
CA MET A 13 6.68 -33.01 -5.25
C MET A 13 5.36 -32.94 -4.45
N ASN A 14 5.13 -33.87 -3.51
CA ASN A 14 3.94 -33.84 -2.65
C ASN A 14 3.92 -32.58 -1.75
N LYS A 15 5.08 -32.13 -1.28
CA LYS A 15 5.22 -30.90 -0.47
C LYS A 15 4.92 -29.63 -1.27
N LEU A 16 5.25 -29.61 -2.56
CA LEU A 16 4.92 -28.52 -3.49
C LEU A 16 3.42 -28.48 -3.84
N MET A 17 2.78 -29.65 -4.03
CA MET A 17 1.34 -29.70 -4.29
C MET A 17 0.48 -29.33 -3.08
N THR A 18 0.96 -29.59 -1.85
CA THR A 18 0.24 -29.21 -0.62
C THR A 18 0.42 -27.75 -0.23
N ALA A 19 1.42 -27.04 -0.77
CA ALA A 19 1.65 -25.61 -0.53
C ALA A 19 0.68 -24.69 -1.30
N SER A 20 -0.11 -25.21 -2.25
CA SER A 20 -1.09 -24.44 -3.02
C SER A 20 -2.49 -24.38 -2.41
N LYS A 21 -2.63 -24.61 -1.09
CA LYS A 21 -3.93 -24.37 -0.42
C LYS A 21 -4.24 -22.87 -0.39
N PRO A 22 -5.47 -22.47 -0.78
CA PRO A 22 -5.88 -21.08 -0.72
C PRO A 22 -5.79 -20.59 0.72
N ILE A 23 -5.17 -19.43 0.90
CA ILE A 23 -5.09 -18.73 2.19
C ILE A 23 -6.53 -18.38 2.60
N LYS A 24 -7.17 -19.28 3.36
CA LYS A 24 -8.40 -18.95 4.08
C LYS A 24 -8.03 -17.92 5.13
N LYS A 25 -8.65 -16.74 5.01
CA LYS A 25 -8.67 -15.65 5.96
C LYS A 25 -8.73 -16.19 7.40
N GLN A 26 -7.61 -16.24 8.08
CA GLN A 26 -7.57 -16.49 9.52
C GLN A 26 -7.82 -15.14 10.23
N ILE A 27 -9.10 -14.86 10.45
CA ILE A 27 -9.52 -13.80 11.36
C ILE A 27 -9.19 -14.31 12.76
N HIS A 28 -8.05 -13.89 13.29
CA HIS A 28 -7.71 -14.16 14.69
C HIS A 28 -8.57 -13.25 15.56
N SER A 29 -9.61 -13.85 16.16
CA SER A 29 -10.40 -13.22 17.21
C SER A 29 -9.49 -12.97 18.42
N MET A 30 -8.99 -11.77 18.56
CA MET A 30 -8.34 -11.30 19.78
C MET A 30 -9.40 -11.11 20.86
N LYS A 31 -9.51 -12.07 21.76
CA LYS A 31 -10.25 -11.93 23.01
C LYS A 31 -9.57 -10.87 23.88
N ILE A 32 -10.13 -9.68 23.91
CA ILE A 32 -9.74 -8.62 24.84
C ILE A 32 -10.19 -9.06 26.23
N LYS A 33 -9.23 -9.42 27.08
CA LYS A 33 -9.46 -9.62 28.52
C LYS A 33 -9.69 -8.25 29.15
N THR A 34 -10.92 -8.00 29.55
CA THR A 34 -11.29 -6.84 30.36
C THR A 34 -10.59 -6.91 31.72
N LEU A 35 -9.63 -6.04 31.94
CA LEU A 35 -9.00 -5.84 33.24
C LEU A 35 -9.91 -4.92 34.05
N LYS A 36 -10.57 -5.50 35.05
CA LYS A 36 -11.31 -4.75 36.07
C LYS A 36 -10.32 -4.03 36.97
N LEU A 37 -10.28 -2.71 36.94
CA LEU A 37 -9.57 -1.91 37.94
C LEU A 37 -10.60 -1.20 38.79
N SER A 38 -10.59 -1.62 40.03
CA SER A 38 -11.40 -1.16 41.18
C SER A 38 -11.03 0.27 41.58
N GLY A 39 -12.01 1.00 42.07
CA GLY A 39 -12.05 2.39 42.39
C GLY A 39 -11.01 2.92 43.42
N ILE A 40 -10.87 4.23 43.38
CA ILE A 40 -10.65 5.07 44.57
C ILE A 40 -11.32 6.40 44.26
N ALA A 41 -12.34 6.69 45.07
CA ALA A 41 -12.96 7.99 45.18
C ALA A 41 -12.06 8.90 46.04
N THR A 42 -11.76 10.09 45.56
CA THR A 42 -11.32 11.19 46.41
C THR A 42 -12.00 12.48 45.96
N ALA A 43 -12.97 12.88 46.73
CA ALA A 43 -13.61 14.20 46.71
C ALA A 43 -12.64 15.21 47.30
N VAL A 44 -12.36 16.31 46.58
CA VAL A 44 -11.85 17.55 47.18
C VAL A 44 -12.68 18.69 46.65
N ALA A 45 -13.52 19.18 47.53
CA ALA A 45 -14.23 20.44 47.41
C ALA A 45 -13.26 21.58 47.75
N ILE A 46 -13.15 22.60 46.87
CA ILE A 46 -12.60 23.89 47.23
C ILE A 46 -13.60 24.94 46.75
N VAL A 47 -14.05 25.68 47.76
CA VAL A 47 -15.06 26.74 47.75
C VAL A 47 -14.38 28.06 47.39
N SER A 48 -15.06 28.83 46.50
CA SER A 48 -15.22 30.28 46.43
C SER A 48 -14.02 31.23 46.68
N VAL A 49 -13.87 32.19 45.78
CA VAL A 49 -14.00 33.63 46.14
C VAL A 49 -14.45 34.45 44.93
N MET A 50 -15.62 35.07 45.04
CA MET A 50 -16.09 36.18 44.24
C MET A 50 -15.31 37.44 44.65
N ALA A 51 -14.72 38.14 43.68
CA ALA A 51 -14.38 39.55 43.84
C ALA A 51 -14.88 40.30 42.61
N SER A 52 -16.02 40.98 42.84
CA SER A 52 -16.59 42.04 42.03
C SER A 52 -15.66 43.26 42.05
N CYS A 53 -15.34 43.79 40.90
CA CYS A 53 -14.98 45.17 40.77
C CYS A 53 -15.74 45.79 39.59
N GLN A 54 -16.81 46.47 39.89
CA GLN A 54 -17.40 47.50 39.05
C GLN A 54 -16.42 48.67 39.00
N ASN A 55 -16.11 49.17 37.85
CA ASN A 55 -15.67 50.53 37.67
C ASN A 55 -16.29 51.19 36.44
N LYS A 56 -16.79 52.37 36.66
CA LYS A 56 -17.61 53.24 35.85
C LYS A 56 -16.91 53.74 34.59
N GLU A 57 -17.79 54.00 33.64
CA GLU A 57 -17.69 54.86 32.43
C GLU A 57 -16.58 55.90 32.43
N ASN A 58 -15.88 55.92 31.28
CA ASN A 58 -15.52 57.20 30.63
C ASN A 58 -15.54 56.98 29.10
N GLU A 59 -16.48 57.67 28.45
CA GLU A 59 -16.53 57.91 27.03
C GLU A 59 -15.26 58.63 26.57
N ALA A 60 -14.49 58.00 25.73
CA ALA A 60 -13.56 58.71 24.85
C ALA A 60 -13.74 58.16 23.44
N THR A 61 -14.43 58.91 22.62
CA THR A 61 -14.63 58.74 21.20
C THR A 61 -13.29 58.74 20.49
N THR A 62 -12.73 57.58 20.27
CA THR A 62 -11.61 57.41 19.32
C THR A 62 -12.14 56.70 18.09
N LYS A 63 -12.31 57.45 16.99
CA LYS A 63 -12.49 56.90 15.66
C LYS A 63 -11.35 55.95 15.37
N LYS A 64 -11.52 54.67 15.61
CA LYS A 64 -10.71 53.61 15.00
C LYS A 64 -11.15 53.49 13.56
N THR A 65 -10.35 54.06 12.68
CA THR A 65 -10.31 53.71 11.27
C THR A 65 -10.19 52.18 11.21
N GLY A 66 -11.30 51.52 10.92
CA GLY A 66 -11.32 50.10 10.73
C GLY A 66 -10.47 49.76 9.50
N THR A 67 -9.22 49.41 9.75
CA THR A 67 -8.50 48.61 8.76
C THR A 67 -9.33 47.35 8.58
N ALA A 68 -10.02 47.24 7.45
CA ALA A 68 -10.67 46.00 7.06
C ALA A 68 -9.58 44.94 7.12
N VAL A 69 -9.65 44.08 8.14
CA VAL A 69 -8.91 42.84 8.17
C VAL A 69 -9.44 42.07 6.97
N VAL A 70 -8.73 42.14 5.88
CA VAL A 70 -8.94 41.25 4.74
C VAL A 70 -8.84 39.88 5.37
N ALA A 71 -9.98 39.17 5.49
CA ALA A 71 -10.02 37.82 5.98
C ALA A 71 -9.01 37.05 5.15
N ASP A 72 -7.91 36.65 5.80
CA ASP A 72 -6.83 35.93 5.17
C ASP A 72 -7.47 34.62 4.68
N LYS A 73 -7.64 34.53 3.36
CA LYS A 73 -8.28 33.37 2.71
C LYS A 73 -7.68 32.11 3.28
N GLU A 74 -8.51 31.21 3.74
CA GLU A 74 -8.15 29.93 4.33
C GLU A 74 -6.94 29.31 3.65
N GLN A 75 -5.86 29.18 4.42
CA GLN A 75 -4.57 28.75 3.90
C GLN A 75 -4.35 27.25 4.00
N ILE A 76 -5.29 26.54 4.64
CA ILE A 76 -5.26 25.09 4.83
C ILE A 76 -6.43 24.48 4.05
N VAL A 77 -6.12 23.55 3.19
CA VAL A 77 -7.08 22.83 2.35
C VAL A 77 -6.81 21.34 2.40
N TYR A 78 -7.72 20.53 1.88
CA TYR A 78 -7.48 19.09 1.83
C TYR A 78 -7.81 18.47 0.47
N VAL A 79 -7.22 17.29 0.24
CA VAL A 79 -7.48 16.43 -0.91
C VAL A 79 -7.93 15.06 -0.38
N ASN A 80 -9.06 14.57 -0.91
CA ASN A 80 -9.53 13.22 -0.64
C ASN A 80 -8.72 12.22 -1.48
N SER A 81 -7.83 11.48 -0.82
CA SER A 81 -6.95 10.52 -1.48
C SER A 81 -7.69 9.32 -2.07
N ASP A 82 -8.82 8.89 -1.49
CA ASP A 82 -9.62 7.78 -2.04
C ASP A 82 -10.19 8.18 -3.40
N SER A 83 -10.72 9.41 -3.51
CA SER A 83 -11.20 9.98 -4.77
C SER A 83 -10.07 10.22 -5.76
N LEU A 84 -8.91 10.70 -5.29
CA LEU A 84 -7.73 10.92 -6.12
C LEU A 84 -7.27 9.60 -6.75
N LEU A 85 -7.06 8.56 -5.95
CA LEU A 85 -6.61 7.25 -6.43
C LEU A 85 -7.59 6.61 -7.42
N THR A 86 -8.90 6.82 -7.24
CA THR A 86 -9.91 6.26 -8.15
C THR A 86 -10.06 7.03 -9.47
N LYS A 87 -9.73 8.32 -9.50
CA LYS A 87 -9.98 9.22 -10.66
C LYS A 87 -8.70 9.67 -11.37
N TYR A 88 -7.52 9.53 -10.77
CA TYR A 88 -6.26 9.89 -11.38
C TYR A 88 -5.84 8.85 -12.43
N GLN A 89 -5.72 9.27 -13.69
CA GLN A 89 -5.45 8.35 -14.81
C GLN A 89 -4.08 7.67 -14.71
N TYR A 90 -3.06 8.38 -14.24
CA TYR A 90 -1.73 7.77 -14.00
C TYR A 90 -1.84 6.57 -13.07
N PHE A 91 -2.61 6.69 -11.97
CA PHE A 91 -2.78 5.58 -11.02
C PHE A 91 -3.50 4.39 -11.64
N LYS A 92 -4.54 4.63 -12.46
CA LYS A 92 -5.23 3.55 -13.20
C LYS A 92 -4.30 2.82 -14.16
N ASP A 93 -3.51 3.57 -14.92
CA ASP A 93 -2.54 3.01 -15.86
C ASP A 93 -1.44 2.24 -15.12
N LEU A 94 -1.02 2.74 -13.94
CA LEU A 94 -0.08 2.06 -13.06
C LEU A 94 -0.64 0.74 -12.55
N GLN A 95 -1.90 0.72 -12.07
CA GLN A 95 -2.55 -0.53 -11.65
C GLN A 95 -2.61 -1.54 -12.78
N ALA A 96 -3.05 -1.12 -13.96
CA ALA A 96 -3.10 -1.99 -15.14
C ALA A 96 -1.72 -2.55 -15.52
N LYS A 97 -0.66 -1.74 -15.43
CA LYS A 97 0.73 -2.15 -15.64
C LYS A 97 1.17 -3.21 -14.62
N MET A 98 0.86 -3.00 -13.33
CA MET A 98 1.24 -3.94 -12.27
C MET A 98 0.46 -5.25 -12.37
N ASP A 99 -0.82 -5.20 -12.69
CA ASP A 99 -1.65 -6.38 -12.96
C ASP A 99 -1.10 -7.18 -14.16
N GLY A 100 -0.70 -6.47 -15.22
CA GLY A 100 -0.06 -7.09 -16.38
C GLY A 100 1.24 -7.81 -16.01
N LYS A 101 2.12 -7.18 -15.24
CA LYS A 101 3.37 -7.80 -14.75
C LYS A 101 3.09 -9.03 -13.88
N THR A 102 2.10 -8.95 -12.99
CA THR A 102 1.71 -10.07 -12.14
C THR A 102 1.20 -11.25 -12.96
N LYS A 103 0.32 -11.00 -13.92
CA LYS A 103 -0.19 -12.04 -14.84
C LYS A 103 0.92 -12.66 -15.68
N SER A 104 1.85 -11.86 -16.21
CA SER A 104 3.00 -12.36 -16.97
C SER A 104 3.88 -13.26 -16.10
N ALA A 105 4.25 -12.82 -14.90
CA ALA A 105 5.06 -13.63 -13.98
C ALA A 105 4.38 -14.95 -13.61
N GLN A 106 3.05 -14.95 -13.40
CA GLN A 106 2.27 -16.15 -13.14
C GLN A 106 2.25 -17.10 -14.34
N ALA A 107 2.06 -16.57 -15.56
CA ALA A 107 2.05 -17.36 -16.77
C ALA A 107 3.44 -18.00 -17.04
N ASP A 108 4.50 -17.23 -16.88
CA ASP A 108 5.88 -17.71 -17.04
C ASP A 108 6.20 -18.82 -16.01
N MET A 109 5.81 -18.62 -14.76
CA MET A 109 5.99 -19.64 -13.72
C MET A 109 5.19 -20.91 -14.04
N GLY A 110 3.95 -20.76 -14.51
CA GLY A 110 3.11 -21.87 -14.94
C GLY A 110 3.75 -22.66 -16.07
N ALA A 111 4.21 -21.99 -17.12
CA ALA A 111 4.88 -22.62 -18.26
C ALA A 111 6.16 -23.37 -17.86
N LYS A 112 7.00 -22.76 -17.01
CA LYS A 112 8.23 -23.38 -16.47
C LYS A 112 7.91 -24.62 -15.62
N THR A 113 6.89 -24.54 -14.78
CA THR A 113 6.45 -25.66 -13.93
C THR A 113 5.94 -26.82 -14.78
N GLN A 114 5.12 -26.55 -15.80
CA GLN A 114 4.63 -27.59 -16.73
C GLN A 114 5.78 -28.24 -17.53
N ALA A 115 6.75 -27.43 -17.99
CA ALA A 115 7.92 -27.96 -18.67
C ALA A 115 8.73 -28.91 -17.77
N PHE A 116 8.96 -28.51 -16.52
CA PHE A 116 9.64 -29.33 -15.54
C PHE A 116 8.88 -30.63 -15.24
N GLN A 117 7.54 -30.57 -15.06
CA GLN A 117 6.72 -31.74 -14.84
C GLN A 117 6.80 -32.73 -16.01
N ARG A 118 6.79 -32.25 -17.27
CA ARG A 118 6.97 -33.13 -18.44
C ARG A 118 8.33 -33.83 -18.42
N GLU A 119 9.41 -33.10 -18.15
CA GLU A 119 10.76 -33.69 -18.08
C GLU A 119 10.87 -34.76 -16.96
N VAL A 120 10.24 -34.50 -15.81
CA VAL A 120 10.18 -35.50 -14.72
C VAL A 120 9.41 -36.74 -15.15
N ALA A 121 8.28 -36.56 -15.83
CA ALA A 121 7.49 -37.70 -16.34
C ALA A 121 8.25 -38.53 -17.39
N GLU A 122 8.93 -37.87 -18.33
CA GLU A 122 9.79 -38.54 -19.32
C GLU A 122 10.91 -39.32 -18.63
N TYR A 123 11.60 -38.73 -17.66
CA TYR A 123 12.62 -39.42 -16.88
C TYR A 123 12.05 -40.67 -16.16
N GLN A 124 10.91 -40.56 -15.53
CA GLN A 124 10.26 -41.68 -14.83
C GLN A 124 9.95 -42.88 -15.77
N GLN A 125 9.59 -42.58 -17.01
CA GLN A 125 9.32 -43.63 -18.01
C GLN A 125 10.61 -44.31 -18.50
N GLN A 126 11.70 -43.58 -18.61
CA GLN A 126 12.94 -44.03 -19.23
C GLN A 126 14.01 -44.53 -18.23
N GLN A 127 13.90 -44.16 -16.93
CA GLN A 127 14.94 -44.39 -15.92
C GLN A 127 15.44 -45.82 -15.81
N ASN A 128 14.55 -46.83 -16.07
CA ASN A 128 14.89 -48.24 -15.96
C ASN A 128 15.69 -48.76 -17.18
N THR A 129 15.64 -48.07 -18.31
CA THR A 129 16.35 -48.42 -19.54
C THR A 129 17.59 -47.55 -19.76
N MET A 130 17.78 -46.50 -18.99
CA MET A 130 18.93 -45.60 -19.12
C MET A 130 20.20 -46.22 -18.53
N ALA A 131 21.36 -45.91 -19.15
CA ALA A 131 22.66 -46.18 -18.57
C ALA A 131 22.88 -45.45 -17.28
N ALA A 132 23.68 -45.98 -16.36
CA ALA A 132 23.87 -45.40 -15.03
C ALA A 132 24.37 -43.96 -15.02
N ASP A 133 25.30 -43.62 -15.92
CA ASP A 133 25.85 -42.29 -16.10
C ASP A 133 24.82 -41.29 -16.63
N GLN A 134 24.00 -41.73 -17.62
CA GLN A 134 22.89 -40.93 -18.14
C GLN A 134 21.82 -40.66 -17.09
N ARG A 135 21.50 -41.64 -16.25
CA ARG A 135 20.56 -41.49 -15.16
C ARG A 135 21.05 -40.45 -14.16
N ALA A 136 22.32 -40.59 -13.69
CA ALA A 136 22.93 -39.66 -12.75
C ALA A 136 22.96 -38.23 -13.29
N SER A 137 23.34 -38.05 -14.57
CA SER A 137 23.34 -36.76 -15.25
C SER A 137 21.92 -36.12 -15.32
N THR A 138 20.89 -36.92 -15.64
CA THR A 138 19.52 -36.45 -15.74
C THR A 138 18.96 -36.06 -14.36
N GLU A 139 19.21 -36.87 -13.33
CA GLU A 139 18.81 -36.52 -11.95
C GLU A 139 19.44 -35.21 -11.49
N GLN A 140 20.73 -35.02 -11.77
CA GLN A 140 21.41 -33.78 -11.43
C GLN A 140 20.84 -32.57 -12.19
N ARG A 141 20.48 -32.75 -13.47
CA ARG A 141 19.84 -31.68 -14.27
C ARG A 141 18.45 -31.34 -13.73
N LEU A 142 17.63 -32.33 -13.38
CA LEU A 142 16.31 -32.11 -12.80
C LEU A 142 16.40 -31.42 -11.43
N ALA A 143 17.37 -31.80 -10.59
CA ALA A 143 17.61 -31.15 -9.32
C ALA A 143 17.97 -29.66 -9.48
N ARG A 144 18.85 -29.33 -10.44
CA ARG A 144 19.17 -27.92 -10.77
C ARG A 144 17.93 -27.16 -11.23
N LYS A 145 17.13 -27.71 -12.15
CA LYS A 145 15.89 -27.08 -12.63
C LYS A 145 14.90 -26.81 -11.50
N GLN A 146 14.78 -27.71 -10.54
CA GLN A 146 13.94 -27.48 -9.37
C GLN A 146 14.43 -26.29 -8.55
N GLN A 147 15.74 -26.16 -8.33
CA GLN A 147 16.33 -25.01 -7.62
C GLN A 147 16.12 -23.71 -8.41
N GLU A 148 16.29 -23.76 -9.73
CA GLU A 148 16.04 -22.61 -10.61
C GLU A 148 14.58 -22.13 -10.55
N LEU A 149 13.61 -23.04 -10.50
CA LEU A 149 12.19 -22.72 -10.34
C LEU A 149 11.91 -22.00 -9.00
N GLN A 150 12.51 -22.50 -7.91
CA GLN A 150 12.37 -21.85 -6.59
C GLN A 150 12.99 -20.46 -6.58
N ALA A 151 14.21 -20.34 -7.14
CA ALA A 151 14.88 -19.05 -7.26
C ALA A 151 14.07 -18.07 -8.14
N TYR A 152 13.53 -18.55 -9.26
CA TYR A 152 12.67 -17.75 -10.13
C TYR A 152 11.44 -17.21 -9.39
N GLN A 153 10.74 -18.07 -8.63
CA GLN A 153 9.57 -17.67 -7.85
C GLN A 153 9.91 -16.57 -6.82
N GLN A 154 11.01 -16.73 -6.08
CA GLN A 154 11.46 -15.74 -5.10
C GLN A 154 11.86 -14.42 -5.76
N ASN A 155 12.62 -14.51 -6.86
CA ASN A 155 13.09 -13.34 -7.60
C ASN A 155 11.94 -12.56 -8.23
N ALA A 156 10.97 -13.25 -8.85
CA ALA A 156 9.79 -12.63 -9.43
C ALA A 156 8.95 -11.91 -8.37
N GLY A 157 8.72 -12.55 -7.21
CA GLY A 157 8.01 -11.94 -6.08
C GLY A 157 8.72 -10.68 -5.56
N SER A 158 10.03 -10.77 -5.35
CA SER A 158 10.84 -9.64 -4.88
C SER A 158 10.89 -8.51 -5.93
N ALA A 159 10.92 -8.84 -7.22
CA ALA A 159 10.89 -7.84 -8.29
C ALA A 159 9.56 -7.09 -8.31
N LEU A 160 8.43 -7.79 -8.21
CA LEU A 160 7.11 -7.15 -8.13
C LEU A 160 6.97 -6.24 -6.91
N GLN A 161 7.48 -6.64 -5.74
CA GLN A 161 7.48 -5.78 -4.55
C GLN A 161 8.32 -4.52 -4.73
N ARG A 162 9.53 -4.64 -5.29
CA ARG A 162 10.38 -3.48 -5.58
C ARG A 162 9.72 -2.54 -6.60
N ASP A 163 9.16 -3.10 -7.66
CA ASP A 163 8.45 -2.32 -8.67
C ASP A 163 7.28 -1.55 -8.04
N GLN A 164 6.49 -2.22 -7.20
CA GLN A 164 5.36 -1.59 -6.51
C GLN A 164 5.81 -0.43 -5.60
N ALA A 165 6.89 -0.63 -4.82
CA ALA A 165 7.42 0.43 -3.95
C ALA A 165 7.92 1.62 -4.77
N THR A 166 8.69 1.37 -5.84
CA THR A 166 9.20 2.42 -6.73
C THR A 166 8.07 3.19 -7.42
N GLU A 167 7.04 2.51 -7.87
CA GLU A 167 5.93 3.16 -8.54
C GLU A 167 5.03 3.95 -7.54
N GLN A 168 4.92 3.50 -6.28
CA GLN A 168 4.25 4.27 -5.23
C GLN A 168 5.02 5.56 -4.90
N GLU A 169 6.35 5.50 -4.83
CA GLU A 169 7.20 6.68 -4.64
C GLU A 169 7.01 7.69 -5.79
N LYS A 170 7.07 7.23 -7.04
CA LYS A 170 6.82 8.09 -8.22
C LYS A 170 5.42 8.70 -8.22
N LEU A 171 4.39 7.95 -7.79
CA LEU A 171 3.03 8.48 -7.67
C LEU A 171 2.99 9.60 -6.64
N TYR A 172 3.61 9.38 -5.47
CA TYR A 172 3.70 10.38 -4.42
C TYR A 172 4.40 11.65 -4.92
N ASP A 173 5.56 11.51 -5.55
CA ASP A 173 6.34 12.64 -6.07
C ASP A 173 5.54 13.44 -7.10
N LYS A 174 4.88 12.78 -8.06
CA LYS A 174 4.04 13.46 -9.06
C LYS A 174 2.91 14.27 -8.41
N VAL A 175 2.25 13.72 -7.41
CA VAL A 175 1.18 14.41 -6.68
C VAL A 175 1.74 15.56 -5.85
N ALA A 176 2.85 15.34 -5.13
CA ALA A 176 3.48 16.35 -4.28
C ALA A 176 4.01 17.53 -5.10
N ASP A 177 4.68 17.29 -6.22
CA ASP A 177 5.22 18.36 -7.10
C ASP A 177 4.09 19.17 -7.74
N TYR A 178 3.03 18.51 -8.18
CA TYR A 178 1.85 19.20 -8.68
C TYR A 178 1.24 20.08 -7.58
N LEU A 179 1.00 19.52 -6.39
CA LEU A 179 0.40 20.24 -5.26
C LEU A 179 1.27 21.41 -4.80
N LYS A 180 2.59 21.25 -4.79
CA LYS A 180 3.54 22.33 -4.46
C LYS A 180 3.38 23.54 -5.39
N THR A 181 3.23 23.29 -6.68
CA THR A 181 3.03 24.34 -7.68
C THR A 181 1.63 24.94 -7.57
N TYR A 182 0.62 24.10 -7.44
CA TYR A 182 -0.78 24.50 -7.32
C TYR A 182 -1.03 25.34 -6.06
N ALA A 183 -0.54 24.89 -4.91
CA ALA A 183 -0.67 25.58 -3.63
C ALA A 183 -0.02 26.97 -3.66
N LYS A 184 1.19 27.07 -4.22
CA LYS A 184 1.85 28.39 -4.40
C LYS A 184 1.02 29.34 -5.26
N LYS A 185 0.46 28.86 -6.37
CA LYS A 185 -0.38 29.67 -7.27
C LYS A 185 -1.67 30.13 -6.60
N LYS A 186 -2.25 29.33 -5.72
CA LYS A 186 -3.52 29.62 -5.04
C LYS A 186 -3.35 30.32 -3.68
N GLY A 187 -2.13 30.39 -3.15
CA GLY A 187 -1.83 30.99 -1.86
C GLY A 187 -2.03 30.06 -0.67
N PHE A 188 -2.25 28.76 -0.90
CA PHE A 188 -2.39 27.77 0.16
C PHE A 188 -1.06 27.55 0.88
N LYS A 189 -1.11 27.43 2.21
CA LYS A 189 0.07 27.18 3.06
C LYS A 189 0.23 25.71 3.40
N MET A 190 -0.88 24.96 3.41
CA MET A 190 -0.90 23.54 3.73
C MET A 190 -1.99 22.84 2.95
N VAL A 191 -1.66 21.67 2.42
CA VAL A 191 -2.59 20.72 1.81
C VAL A 191 -2.55 19.45 2.62
N LEU A 192 -3.68 19.07 3.20
CA LEU A 192 -3.83 17.87 4.03
C LEU A 192 -4.42 16.73 3.18
N THR A 193 -4.22 15.51 3.64
CA THR A 193 -4.82 14.31 3.03
C THR A 193 -5.97 13.83 3.89
N TYR A 194 -7.13 13.60 3.26
CA TYR A 194 -8.28 12.94 3.85
C TYR A 194 -8.51 11.57 3.21
N SER A 195 -8.77 10.53 4.01
CA SER A 195 -9.28 9.23 3.55
C SER A 195 -10.18 8.61 4.61
N LYS A 196 -11.14 7.80 4.18
CA LYS A 196 -12.08 7.15 5.13
C LYS A 196 -11.42 6.12 6.04
N GLY A 197 -10.35 5.48 5.57
CA GLY A 197 -9.74 4.35 6.27
C GLY A 197 -8.57 4.71 7.17
N ASN A 198 -7.89 5.82 6.92
CA ASN A 198 -6.68 6.20 7.65
C ASN A 198 -6.44 7.70 7.54
N SER A 199 -7.26 8.49 8.23
CA SER A 199 -7.15 9.95 8.23
C SER A 199 -6.97 10.49 9.63
N ALA A 200 -6.04 11.42 9.79
CA ALA A 200 -5.93 12.27 10.98
C ALA A 200 -7.02 13.35 11.02
N ILE A 201 -7.74 13.57 9.91
CA ILE A 201 -8.81 14.55 9.79
C ILE A 201 -10.14 13.84 10.05
N LEU A 202 -10.83 14.20 11.13
CA LEU A 202 -12.14 13.67 11.47
C LEU A 202 -13.27 14.52 10.85
N PHE A 203 -13.03 15.81 10.71
CA PHE A 203 -13.96 16.78 10.12
C PHE A 203 -13.19 17.85 9.37
N ALA A 204 -13.68 18.22 8.21
CA ALA A 204 -13.27 19.42 7.49
C ALA A 204 -14.50 19.96 6.74
N ASP A 205 -14.58 21.28 6.61
CA ASP A 205 -15.61 21.93 5.82
C ASP A 205 -15.43 21.61 4.33
N GLU A 206 -16.53 21.41 3.60
CA GLU A 206 -16.50 21.08 2.17
C GLU A 206 -15.88 22.21 1.32
N SER A 207 -15.93 23.46 1.79
CA SER A 207 -15.30 24.59 1.13
C SER A 207 -13.77 24.48 1.04
N LEU A 208 -13.16 23.66 1.92
CA LEU A 208 -11.73 23.37 1.95
C LEU A 208 -11.30 22.21 1.03
N ASP A 209 -12.27 21.53 0.41
CA ASP A 209 -12.01 20.39 -0.48
C ASP A 209 -11.58 20.88 -1.88
N ILE A 210 -10.30 20.67 -2.20
CA ILE A 210 -9.72 20.98 -3.52
C ILE A 210 -9.53 19.73 -4.39
N THR A 211 -10.13 18.61 -4.02
CA THR A 211 -9.92 17.31 -4.67
C THR A 211 -10.21 17.34 -6.16
N SER A 212 -11.33 17.94 -6.55
CA SER A 212 -11.77 17.97 -7.95
C SER A 212 -10.79 18.73 -8.85
N GLU A 213 -10.36 19.91 -8.42
CA GLU A 213 -9.41 20.74 -9.16
C GLU A 213 -8.05 20.08 -9.29
N VAL A 214 -7.59 19.42 -8.20
CA VAL A 214 -6.33 18.71 -8.17
C VAL A 214 -6.38 17.51 -9.13
N ILE A 215 -7.47 16.74 -9.15
CA ILE A 215 -7.61 15.60 -10.06
C ILE A 215 -7.62 16.05 -11.53
N VAL A 216 -8.34 17.11 -11.86
CA VAL A 216 -8.35 17.66 -13.22
C VAL A 216 -6.95 18.07 -13.63
N GLY A 217 -6.26 18.85 -12.81
CA GLY A 217 -4.94 19.35 -13.14
C GLY A 217 -3.88 18.23 -13.21
N LEU A 218 -3.92 17.23 -12.33
CA LEU A 218 -3.04 16.07 -12.42
C LEU A 218 -3.27 15.26 -13.69
N ASN A 219 -4.53 15.07 -14.10
CA ASN A 219 -4.86 14.38 -15.33
C ASN A 219 -4.39 15.15 -16.56
N ASP A 220 -4.51 16.47 -16.55
CA ASP A 220 -4.05 17.31 -17.66
C ASP A 220 -2.52 17.34 -17.74
N ALA A 221 -1.81 17.39 -16.60
CA ALA A 221 -0.36 17.24 -16.55
C ALA A 221 0.06 15.88 -17.13
N TYR A 222 -0.59 14.81 -16.70
CA TYR A 222 -0.29 13.45 -17.17
C TYR A 222 -0.50 13.27 -18.67
N LYS A 223 -1.56 13.87 -19.24
CA LYS A 223 -1.78 13.85 -20.70
C LYS A 223 -0.68 14.55 -21.48
N LYS A 224 -0.08 15.61 -20.91
CA LYS A 224 1.05 16.33 -21.53
C LYS A 224 2.33 15.51 -21.46
N ASP A 225 2.57 14.80 -20.36
CA ASP A 225 3.73 13.92 -20.18
C ASP A 225 3.73 12.70 -21.14
N LYS A 226 2.54 12.30 -21.63
CA LYS A 226 2.38 11.17 -22.56
C LYS A 226 2.57 11.53 -24.06
N LYS A 227 2.60 12.82 -24.39
CA LYS A 227 2.84 13.31 -25.76
C LYS A 227 4.31 13.47 -26.04
#